data_481c12ce00c32f335762684a3bf52b36
#
_entry.id   481c12ce00c32f335762684a3bf52b36
#
_cell.length_a   1.000
_cell.length_b   1.000
_cell.length_c   1.000
_cell.angle_alpha   90.00
_cell.angle_beta   90.00
_cell.angle_gamma   90.00
#
_symmetry.space_group_name_H-M   'P 1'
#
loop_
_entity.id
_entity.type
_entity.pdbx_description
1 polymer ?
#
loop_
_entity_poly.entity_id
_entity_poly.type
_entity_poly.pdbx_seq_one_letter_code
_entity_poly.pdbx_strand_id
1 'polypeptide(L)'
;IIPFFIMICCLLAVSSCSYDNFEVPKATLTGKAIYDGEAVGVRSGSSEFALFQDGYALKGSIPVYIAQDGSYSVSLFNGDYKLVRMGNAPWERPSNDTIYISVKGNTVQDIPVTPYFFVRNVSFAKNGNKITARFTINKVVANANMENVGIYLGTGILTDEKQKEAELKLGNAVSLDQENTAEIEIPSGLVNESYLYARVGVKSDKSSEYCYSQSIKVALK
;
A
#
# COMPACT_ATOMS: atom_id res chain seq x y z
N ILE A 1 37.42 -45.48 31.50
CA ILE A 1 38.02 -44.25 30.89
C ILE A 1 37.17 -43.75 29.71
N ILE A 2 36.68 -44.61 28.81
CA ILE A 2 35.86 -44.24 27.65
C ILE A 2 34.55 -43.57 28.04
N PRO A 3 33.72 -44.05 29.02
CA PRO A 3 32.45 -43.41 29.37
C PRO A 3 32.63 -42.03 30.00
N PHE A 4 33.74 -41.76 30.66
CA PHE A 4 34.03 -40.44 31.24
C PHE A 4 34.36 -39.40 30.18
N PHE A 5 35.02 -39.80 29.09
CA PHE A 5 35.33 -38.91 27.97
C PHE A 5 34.11 -38.55 27.15
N ILE A 6 33.18 -39.50 26.96
CA ILE A 6 31.89 -39.26 26.28
C ILE A 6 31.02 -38.29 27.08
N MET A 7 31.02 -38.41 28.44
CA MET A 7 30.27 -37.50 29.30
C MET A 7 30.81 -36.07 29.27
N ILE A 8 32.11 -35.87 29.16
CA ILE A 8 32.73 -34.54 29.02
C ILE A 8 32.42 -33.93 27.64
N CYS A 9 32.44 -34.73 26.55
CA CYS A 9 32.04 -34.26 25.23
C CYS A 9 30.56 -33.83 25.15
N CYS A 10 29.64 -34.54 25.82
CA CYS A 10 28.24 -34.16 25.90
C CYS A 10 28.00 -32.87 26.70
N LEU A 11 28.80 -32.61 27.75
CA LEU A 11 28.73 -31.38 28.54
C LEU A 11 29.21 -30.13 27.77
N LEU A 12 30.14 -30.30 26.81
CA LEU A 12 30.63 -29.21 25.97
C LEU A 12 29.68 -28.90 24.82
N ALA A 13 28.85 -29.85 24.40
CA ALA A 13 27.90 -29.65 23.31
C ALA A 13 26.66 -28.78 23.70
N VAL A 14 26.31 -28.71 24.99
CA VAL A 14 25.16 -27.89 25.45
C VAL A 14 25.50 -26.40 25.64
N SER A 15 26.77 -26.01 25.60
CA SER A 15 27.17 -24.60 25.65
C SER A 15 27.23 -23.91 24.28
N SER A 16 26.98 -24.65 23.21
CA SER A 16 26.97 -24.11 21.82
C SER A 16 25.66 -23.43 21.39
N CYS A 17 24.62 -23.49 22.23
CA CYS A 17 23.42 -22.67 22.02
C CYS A 17 23.60 -21.33 22.75
N SER A 18 24.66 -20.60 22.49
CA SER A 18 24.83 -19.27 23.03
C SER A 18 24.44 -18.22 22.03
N TYR A 19 23.29 -17.63 22.34
CA TYR A 19 23.06 -16.19 22.24
C TYR A 19 23.28 -15.58 20.87
N ASP A 20 22.25 -15.72 20.05
CA ASP A 20 21.96 -14.67 19.10
C ASP A 20 21.38 -13.47 19.90
N ASN A 21 22.28 -12.74 20.57
CA ASN A 21 21.95 -11.56 21.37
C ASN A 21 21.81 -10.30 20.53
N PHE A 22 21.30 -10.41 19.29
CA PHE A 22 20.93 -9.22 18.56
C PHE A 22 19.68 -8.62 19.20
N GLU A 23 19.82 -7.40 19.72
CA GLU A 23 18.65 -6.66 20.18
C GLU A 23 17.67 -6.51 19.02
N VAL A 24 16.39 -6.72 19.31
CA VAL A 24 15.35 -6.46 18.30
C VAL A 24 15.24 -4.94 18.05
N PRO A 25 14.90 -4.53 16.82
CA PRO A 25 14.64 -3.12 16.51
C PRO A 25 13.56 -2.56 17.43
N LYS A 26 13.84 -1.43 18.09
CA LYS A 26 12.92 -0.79 19.05
C LYS A 26 12.35 0.52 18.52
N ALA A 27 12.87 1.04 17.42
CA ALA A 27 12.35 2.21 16.76
C ALA A 27 11.33 1.84 15.69
N THR A 28 10.43 2.74 15.40
CA THR A 28 9.41 2.56 14.36
C THR A 28 9.38 3.79 13.46
N LEU A 29 9.45 3.58 12.16
CA LEU A 29 9.17 4.60 11.17
C LEU A 29 7.79 4.36 10.58
N THR A 30 6.91 5.35 10.68
CA THR A 30 5.56 5.31 10.13
C THR A 30 5.30 6.54 9.27
N GLY A 31 4.27 6.50 8.45
CA GLY A 31 3.81 7.62 7.62
C GLY A 31 2.88 7.17 6.52
N LYS A 32 2.67 8.03 5.54
CA LYS A 32 1.84 7.78 4.38
C LYS A 32 2.53 8.22 3.10
N ALA A 33 2.23 7.54 1.99
CA ALA A 33 2.44 8.09 0.67
C ALA A 33 1.37 9.16 0.43
N ILE A 34 1.78 10.41 0.20
CA ILE A 34 0.85 11.55 0.11
C ILE A 34 1.00 12.29 -1.22
N TYR A 35 -0.14 12.81 -1.71
CA TYR A 35 -0.20 13.77 -2.79
C TYR A 35 -1.16 14.89 -2.40
N ASP A 36 -0.68 16.15 -2.45
CA ASP A 36 -1.45 17.34 -2.10
C ASP A 36 -2.14 17.24 -0.71
N GLY A 37 -1.41 16.66 0.26
CA GLY A 37 -1.88 16.46 1.63
C GLY A 37 -2.79 15.24 1.85
N GLU A 38 -3.20 14.54 0.80
CA GLU A 38 -4.07 13.38 0.88
C GLU A 38 -3.28 12.07 0.70
N ALA A 39 -3.68 11.00 1.40
CA ALA A 39 -3.05 9.70 1.27
C ALA A 39 -3.39 9.05 -0.09
N VAL A 40 -2.37 8.55 -0.77
CA VAL A 40 -2.51 7.85 -2.05
C VAL A 40 -2.82 6.38 -1.80
N GLY A 41 -4.05 5.97 -2.09
CA GLY A 41 -4.46 4.57 -1.96
C GLY A 41 -3.81 3.68 -3.03
N VAL A 42 -3.39 2.49 -2.61
CA VAL A 42 -2.77 1.47 -3.47
C VAL A 42 -3.43 0.11 -3.25
N ARG A 43 -3.10 -0.88 -4.03
CA ARG A 43 -3.42 -2.28 -3.70
C ARG A 43 -2.44 -2.73 -2.61
N SER A 44 -2.95 -3.37 -1.57
CA SER A 44 -2.12 -3.83 -0.44
C SER A 44 -0.93 -4.66 -0.90
N GLY A 45 0.27 -4.26 -0.50
CA GLY A 45 1.52 -4.96 -0.81
C GLY A 45 1.98 -4.87 -2.27
N SER A 46 1.34 -4.06 -3.13
CA SER A 46 1.75 -3.88 -4.52
C SER A 46 2.82 -2.80 -4.71
N SER A 47 2.87 -1.85 -3.81
CA SER A 47 3.80 -0.73 -3.84
C SER A 47 4.68 -0.75 -2.60
N GLU A 48 5.93 -0.35 -2.76
CA GLU A 48 6.90 -0.36 -1.67
C GLU A 48 7.87 0.81 -1.76
N PHE A 49 8.44 1.15 -0.62
CA PHE A 49 9.66 1.94 -0.51
C PHE A 49 10.83 1.02 -0.16
N ALA A 50 12.02 1.42 -0.52
CA ALA A 50 13.25 0.75 -0.10
C ALA A 50 14.03 1.67 0.84
N LEU A 51 14.37 1.18 2.02
CA LEU A 51 15.27 1.85 2.95
C LEU A 51 16.67 1.28 2.84
N PHE A 52 17.65 2.15 2.84
CA PHE A 52 19.07 1.82 2.87
C PHE A 52 19.72 2.48 4.07
N GLN A 53 20.68 1.80 4.67
CA GLN A 53 21.48 2.31 5.77
C GLN A 53 22.96 2.17 5.43
N ASP A 54 23.74 3.25 5.62
CA ASP A 54 25.19 3.22 5.40
C ASP A 54 25.90 2.53 6.59
N GLY A 55 27.12 2.07 6.35
CA GLY A 55 27.98 1.49 7.40
C GLY A 55 27.88 -0.02 7.58
N TYR A 56 27.04 -0.70 6.83
CA TYR A 56 26.93 -2.15 6.86
C TYR A 56 27.64 -2.81 5.68
N ALA A 57 28.27 -3.97 5.93
CA ALA A 57 28.96 -4.74 4.89
C ALA A 57 28.00 -5.25 3.80
N LEU A 58 26.77 -5.62 4.19
CA LEU A 58 25.71 -6.02 3.28
C LEU A 58 24.89 -4.78 2.90
N LYS A 59 24.99 -4.37 1.64
CA LYS A 59 24.24 -3.22 1.08
C LYS A 59 22.84 -3.65 0.63
N GLY A 60 22.11 -4.36 1.48
CA GLY A 60 20.73 -4.75 1.21
C GLY A 60 19.76 -3.60 1.48
N SER A 61 18.63 -3.57 0.76
CA SER A 61 17.52 -2.70 1.09
C SER A 61 16.58 -3.37 2.09
N ILE A 62 15.97 -2.56 2.96
CA ILE A 62 14.86 -2.97 3.82
C ILE A 62 13.58 -2.61 3.07
N PRO A 63 12.75 -3.59 2.67
CA PRO A 63 11.48 -3.30 1.99
C PRO A 63 10.48 -2.71 2.99
N VAL A 64 9.75 -1.68 2.55
CA VAL A 64 8.68 -1.04 3.31
C VAL A 64 7.42 -1.07 2.48
N TYR A 65 6.56 -2.05 2.77
CA TYR A 65 5.30 -2.24 2.05
C TYR A 65 4.27 -1.19 2.45
N ILE A 66 3.55 -0.72 1.46
CA ILE A 66 2.51 0.29 1.63
C ILE A 66 1.16 -0.41 1.74
N ALA A 67 0.42 -0.09 2.79
CA ALA A 67 -0.93 -0.59 3.02
C ALA A 67 -1.93 0.02 2.03
N GLN A 68 -3.11 -0.58 1.93
CA GLN A 68 -4.13 -0.18 0.95
C GLN A 68 -4.59 1.27 1.07
N ASP A 69 -4.48 1.88 2.25
CA ASP A 69 -4.85 3.26 2.54
C ASP A 69 -3.70 4.26 2.33
N GLY A 70 -2.56 3.79 1.82
CA GLY A 70 -1.36 4.58 1.60
C GLY A 70 -0.43 4.67 2.80
N SER A 71 -0.80 4.10 3.96
CA SER A 71 0.04 4.11 5.16
C SER A 71 1.17 3.08 5.07
N TYR A 72 2.24 3.30 5.84
CA TYR A 72 3.32 2.33 6.01
C TYR A 72 3.83 2.34 7.45
N SER A 73 4.41 1.21 7.85
CA SER A 73 5.06 1.04 9.15
C SER A 73 6.18 0.02 9.04
N VAL A 74 7.35 0.36 9.60
CA VAL A 74 8.51 -0.53 9.64
C VAL A 74 9.25 -0.37 10.96
N SER A 75 9.65 -1.52 11.56
CA SER A 75 10.49 -1.55 12.76
C SER A 75 11.96 -1.46 12.36
N LEU A 76 12.71 -0.56 13.00
CA LEU A 76 14.09 -0.22 12.66
C LEU A 76 14.93 -0.03 13.93
N PHE A 77 16.24 0.00 13.76
CA PHE A 77 17.13 0.59 14.76
C PHE A 77 17.14 2.11 14.62
N ASN A 78 17.51 2.82 15.71
CA ASN A 78 17.81 4.24 15.59
C ASN A 78 18.99 4.45 14.63
N GLY A 79 18.89 5.45 13.78
CA GLY A 79 19.94 5.77 12.81
C GLY A 79 19.45 6.58 11.63
N ASP A 80 20.37 6.85 10.71
CA ASP A 80 20.08 7.59 9.49
C ASP A 80 19.84 6.62 8.33
N TYR A 81 18.78 6.87 7.60
CA TYR A 81 18.32 6.03 6.49
C TYR A 81 18.14 6.84 5.22
N LYS A 82 18.26 6.15 4.09
CA LYS A 82 17.96 6.67 2.76
C LYS A 82 16.74 5.93 2.24
N LEU A 83 15.64 6.63 2.04
CA LEU A 83 14.43 6.06 1.46
C LEU A 83 14.38 6.36 -0.04
N VAL A 84 14.05 5.34 -0.81
CA VAL A 84 13.86 5.43 -2.27
C VAL A 84 12.47 4.87 -2.61
N ARG A 85 11.72 5.56 -3.48
CA ARG A 85 10.47 5.06 -4.02
C ARG A 85 10.77 3.98 -5.06
N MET A 86 10.20 2.80 -4.87
CA MET A 86 10.41 1.71 -5.83
C MET A 86 9.53 1.87 -7.08
N GLY A 87 9.98 1.28 -8.19
CA GLY A 87 9.20 1.25 -9.43
C GLY A 87 7.93 0.42 -9.30
N ASN A 88 7.10 0.46 -10.34
CA ASN A 88 5.84 -0.27 -10.46
C ASN A 88 4.71 0.21 -9.51
N ALA A 89 4.84 1.41 -8.97
CA ALA A 89 3.80 2.08 -8.20
C ALA A 89 2.95 3.00 -9.11
N PRO A 90 1.76 3.44 -8.67
CA PRO A 90 0.90 4.31 -9.49
C PRO A 90 1.37 5.78 -9.53
N TRP A 91 2.65 6.04 -9.33
CA TRP A 91 3.29 7.36 -9.33
C TRP A 91 4.63 7.35 -10.03
N GLU A 92 5.10 8.54 -10.38
CA GLU A 92 6.41 8.73 -10.98
C GLU A 92 7.54 8.39 -9.99
N ARG A 93 8.60 7.80 -10.53
CA ARG A 93 9.86 7.64 -9.81
C ARG A 93 10.87 8.66 -10.33
N PRO A 94 11.21 9.71 -9.54
CA PRO A 94 12.24 10.67 -9.93
C PRO A 94 13.61 10.01 -10.09
N SER A 95 14.43 10.51 -10.99
CA SER A 95 15.77 9.95 -11.28
C SER A 95 16.74 10.05 -10.10
N ASN A 96 16.61 11.07 -9.25
CA ASN A 96 17.41 11.28 -8.05
C ASN A 96 16.51 11.17 -6.81
N ASP A 97 15.96 9.97 -6.60
CA ASP A 97 14.94 9.75 -5.60
C ASP A 97 15.52 9.22 -4.28
N THR A 98 16.16 10.10 -3.53
CA THR A 98 16.64 9.75 -2.18
C THR A 98 16.13 10.74 -1.16
N ILE A 99 15.36 10.23 -0.19
CA ILE A 99 14.88 10.98 0.96
C ILE A 99 15.69 10.53 2.18
N TYR A 100 16.36 11.48 2.83
CA TYR A 100 17.16 11.22 4.04
C TYR A 100 16.26 11.30 5.26
N ILE A 101 16.26 10.26 6.11
CA ILE A 101 15.41 10.14 7.29
C ILE A 101 16.26 9.75 8.49
N SER A 102 16.22 10.55 9.56
CA SER A 102 16.84 10.21 10.85
C SER A 102 15.78 9.59 11.75
N VAL A 103 15.90 8.29 12.02
CA VAL A 103 14.98 7.54 12.89
C VAL A 103 15.47 7.59 14.32
N LYS A 104 14.62 8.11 15.22
CA LYS A 104 14.87 8.19 16.67
C LYS A 104 13.58 7.78 17.40
N GLY A 105 13.56 6.55 17.92
CA GLY A 105 12.34 5.98 18.52
C GLY A 105 11.19 5.94 17.51
N ASN A 106 10.00 6.37 17.93
CA ASN A 106 8.85 6.44 17.03
C ASN A 106 8.95 7.72 16.17
N THR A 107 9.26 7.51 14.91
CA THR A 107 9.42 8.58 13.92
C THR A 107 8.27 8.54 12.92
N VAL A 108 7.67 9.70 12.64
CA VAL A 108 6.61 9.83 11.62
C VAL A 108 7.14 10.66 10.46
N GLN A 109 7.06 10.13 9.24
CA GLN A 109 7.49 10.80 8.03
C GLN A 109 6.55 10.48 6.87
N ASP A 110 5.80 11.45 6.40
CA ASP A 110 5.03 11.30 5.18
C ASP A 110 5.94 11.46 3.95
N ILE A 111 5.69 10.63 2.95
CA ILE A 111 6.49 10.58 1.72
C ILE A 111 5.66 11.17 0.57
N PRO A 112 6.02 12.35 0.06
CA PRO A 112 5.34 12.93 -1.09
C PRO A 112 5.57 12.06 -2.33
N VAL A 113 4.51 11.78 -3.09
CA VAL A 113 4.54 11.06 -4.36
C VAL A 113 3.79 11.86 -5.43
N THR A 114 4.08 11.62 -6.69
CA THR A 114 3.41 12.26 -7.83
C THR A 114 2.64 11.18 -8.61
N PRO A 115 1.37 10.89 -8.25
CA PRO A 115 0.59 9.87 -8.95
C PRO A 115 0.33 10.28 -10.39
N TYR A 116 0.21 9.33 -11.32
CA TYR A 116 -0.13 9.63 -12.71
C TYR A 116 -1.54 10.21 -12.83
N PHE A 117 -2.46 9.63 -12.07
CA PHE A 117 -3.83 10.10 -11.86
C PHE A 117 -4.17 9.97 -10.39
N PHE A 118 -5.07 10.84 -9.90
CA PHE A 118 -5.51 10.82 -8.52
C PHE A 118 -7.03 10.82 -8.42
N VAL A 119 -7.56 9.99 -7.51
CA VAL A 119 -9.01 9.82 -7.32
C VAL A 119 -9.45 10.64 -6.12
N ARG A 120 -10.40 11.56 -6.32
CA ARG A 120 -10.93 12.46 -5.29
C ARG A 120 -12.46 12.45 -5.24
N ASN A 121 -12.99 13.08 -4.19
CA ASN A 121 -14.43 13.35 -4.00
C ASN A 121 -15.28 12.08 -4.14
N VAL A 122 -14.81 10.96 -3.60
CA VAL A 122 -15.48 9.68 -3.77
C VAL A 122 -16.61 9.53 -2.77
N SER A 123 -17.77 9.17 -3.27
CA SER A 123 -18.91 8.76 -2.45
C SER A 123 -19.66 7.60 -3.08
N PHE A 124 -20.26 6.78 -2.25
CA PHE A 124 -21.08 5.65 -2.67
C PHE A 124 -22.42 5.70 -1.95
N ALA A 125 -23.50 5.48 -2.69
CA ALA A 125 -24.84 5.42 -2.16
C ALA A 125 -25.58 4.20 -2.71
N LYS A 126 -26.29 3.48 -1.86
CA LYS A 126 -27.17 2.39 -2.28
C LYS A 126 -28.43 2.98 -2.92
N ASN A 127 -28.78 2.48 -4.10
CA ASN A 127 -30.00 2.82 -4.82
C ASN A 127 -30.65 1.53 -5.33
N GLY A 128 -31.66 1.04 -4.60
CA GLY A 128 -32.27 -0.27 -4.90
C GLY A 128 -31.25 -1.40 -4.82
N ASN A 129 -31.05 -2.12 -5.92
CA ASN A 129 -30.07 -3.22 -6.04
C ASN A 129 -28.73 -2.74 -6.65
N LYS A 130 -28.46 -1.45 -6.65
CA LYS A 130 -27.26 -0.86 -7.20
C LYS A 130 -26.53 0.00 -6.19
N ILE A 131 -25.25 0.20 -6.43
CA ILE A 131 -24.43 1.24 -5.79
C ILE A 131 -24.16 2.33 -6.82
N THR A 132 -24.57 3.54 -6.52
CA THR A 132 -24.20 4.73 -7.29
C THR A 132 -22.88 5.27 -6.73
N ALA A 133 -21.87 5.34 -7.57
CA ALA A 133 -20.57 5.93 -7.27
C ALA A 133 -20.47 7.33 -7.87
N ARG A 134 -19.98 8.31 -7.09
CA ARG A 134 -19.57 9.64 -7.58
C ARG A 134 -18.10 9.82 -7.27
N PHE A 135 -17.35 10.36 -8.20
CA PHE A 135 -15.90 10.53 -8.06
C PHE A 135 -15.34 11.52 -9.08
N THR A 136 -14.15 12.02 -8.78
CA THR A 136 -13.36 12.85 -9.70
C THR A 136 -12.02 12.18 -9.96
N ILE A 137 -11.58 12.16 -11.22
CA ILE A 137 -10.24 11.72 -11.61
C ILE A 137 -9.44 12.93 -12.04
N ASN A 138 -8.40 13.28 -11.27
CA ASN A 138 -7.47 14.33 -11.66
C ASN A 138 -6.30 13.73 -12.43
N LYS A 139 -5.95 14.33 -13.58
CA LYS A 139 -4.71 14.02 -14.30
C LYS A 139 -3.58 14.84 -13.70
N VAL A 140 -2.59 14.18 -13.09
CA VAL A 140 -1.47 14.85 -12.43
C VAL A 140 -0.25 14.93 -13.36
N VAL A 141 0.06 13.85 -14.06
CA VAL A 141 1.21 13.77 -14.96
C VAL A 141 0.75 13.96 -16.40
N ALA A 142 1.22 15.04 -17.03
CA ALA A 142 0.73 15.47 -18.33
C ALA A 142 0.87 14.42 -19.46
N ASN A 143 1.98 13.65 -19.47
CA ASN A 143 2.27 12.64 -20.50
C ASN A 143 1.75 11.23 -20.15
N ALA A 144 0.96 11.08 -19.09
CA ALA A 144 0.30 9.83 -18.76
C ALA A 144 -1.03 9.71 -19.52
N ASN A 145 -1.34 8.51 -20.00
CA ASN A 145 -2.64 8.19 -20.58
C ASN A 145 -3.41 7.27 -19.64
N MET A 146 -4.71 7.52 -19.49
CA MET A 146 -5.58 6.69 -18.69
C MET A 146 -5.94 5.43 -19.46
N GLU A 147 -5.65 4.26 -18.89
CA GLU A 147 -6.02 2.97 -19.48
C GLU A 147 -7.39 2.50 -19.00
N ASN A 148 -7.64 2.62 -17.70
CA ASN A 148 -8.89 2.14 -17.13
C ASN A 148 -9.25 2.88 -15.84
N VAL A 149 -10.54 3.08 -15.64
CA VAL A 149 -11.15 3.40 -14.36
C VAL A 149 -12.09 2.25 -13.99
N GLY A 150 -11.96 1.74 -12.77
CA GLY A 150 -12.79 0.66 -12.26
C GLY A 150 -13.47 1.02 -10.95
N ILE A 151 -14.70 0.53 -10.78
CA ILE A 151 -15.41 0.54 -9.50
C ILE A 151 -15.45 -0.89 -9.01
N TYR A 152 -15.04 -1.12 -7.78
CA TYR A 152 -14.91 -2.44 -7.16
C TYR A 152 -15.81 -2.54 -5.94
N LEU A 153 -16.57 -3.63 -5.83
CA LEU A 153 -17.34 -3.99 -4.65
C LEU A 153 -16.81 -5.28 -4.06
N GLY A 154 -16.76 -5.37 -2.74
CA GLY A 154 -16.29 -6.57 -2.04
C GLY A 154 -16.73 -6.64 -0.58
N THR A 155 -16.41 -7.74 0.08
CA THR A 155 -16.74 -8.02 1.48
C THR A 155 -15.77 -7.41 2.49
N GLY A 156 -14.56 -7.07 2.07
CA GLY A 156 -13.48 -6.62 2.94
C GLY A 156 -12.88 -5.27 2.56
N ILE A 157 -12.20 -4.65 3.51
CA ILE A 157 -11.53 -3.36 3.35
C ILE A 157 -10.44 -3.38 2.26
N LEU A 158 -9.89 -4.56 1.94
CA LEU A 158 -8.86 -4.76 0.91
C LEU A 158 -9.44 -4.92 -0.50
N THR A 159 -10.72 -4.53 -0.70
CA THR A 159 -11.36 -4.56 -2.02
C THR A 159 -10.57 -3.76 -3.04
N ASP A 160 -10.25 -4.40 -4.16
CA ASP A 160 -9.48 -3.84 -5.28
C ASP A 160 -9.69 -4.65 -6.57
N GLU A 161 -8.88 -4.38 -7.59
CA GLU A 161 -8.94 -5.08 -8.90
C GLU A 161 -8.67 -6.60 -8.78
N LYS A 162 -7.95 -7.07 -7.76
CA LYS A 162 -7.68 -8.50 -7.53
C LYS A 162 -8.65 -9.13 -6.53
N GLN A 163 -9.09 -8.37 -5.54
CA GLN A 163 -9.97 -8.83 -4.45
C GLN A 163 -11.31 -8.11 -4.52
N LYS A 164 -12.25 -8.69 -5.24
CA LYS A 164 -13.57 -8.12 -5.47
C LYS A 164 -14.63 -9.21 -5.67
N GLU A 165 -15.87 -8.85 -5.38
CA GLU A 165 -17.07 -9.63 -5.72
C GLU A 165 -17.73 -9.12 -7.00
N ALA A 166 -17.58 -7.81 -7.29
CA ALA A 166 -18.04 -7.20 -8.53
C ALA A 166 -17.10 -6.09 -8.99
N GLU A 167 -17.08 -5.89 -10.30
CA GLU A 167 -16.31 -4.83 -10.97
C GLU A 167 -17.14 -4.19 -12.07
N LEU A 168 -17.10 -2.86 -12.14
CA LEU A 168 -17.54 -2.10 -13.30
C LEU A 168 -16.32 -1.45 -13.95
N LYS A 169 -15.98 -1.87 -15.15
CA LYS A 169 -14.92 -1.25 -15.96
C LYS A 169 -15.50 -0.11 -16.78
N LEU A 170 -15.00 1.08 -16.55
CA LEU A 170 -15.38 2.29 -17.31
C LEU A 170 -14.37 2.60 -18.44
N GLY A 171 -13.24 1.90 -18.47
CA GLY A 171 -12.19 2.16 -19.44
C GLY A 171 -11.65 3.58 -19.28
N ASN A 172 -11.54 4.29 -20.39
CA ASN A 172 -11.17 5.70 -20.46
C ASN A 172 -12.36 6.63 -20.73
N ALA A 173 -13.59 6.13 -20.60
CA ALA A 173 -14.82 6.89 -20.88
C ALA A 173 -15.27 7.76 -19.70
N VAL A 174 -14.34 8.28 -18.89
CA VAL A 174 -14.60 9.18 -17.78
C VAL A 174 -14.04 10.57 -18.09
N SER A 175 -14.75 11.61 -17.61
CA SER A 175 -14.28 12.99 -17.72
C SER A 175 -13.20 13.28 -16.68
N LEU A 176 -12.08 13.86 -17.11
CA LEU A 176 -11.01 14.30 -16.21
C LEU A 176 -11.41 15.62 -15.54
N ASP A 177 -10.99 15.80 -14.30
CA ASP A 177 -11.16 17.03 -13.50
C ASP A 177 -12.61 17.47 -13.31
N GLN A 178 -13.55 16.54 -13.51
CA GLN A 178 -15.00 16.74 -13.33
C GLN A 178 -15.60 15.58 -12.53
N GLU A 179 -16.76 15.80 -11.93
CA GLU A 179 -17.51 14.75 -11.27
C GLU A 179 -18.05 13.75 -12.31
N ASN A 180 -17.74 12.49 -12.08
CA ASN A 180 -18.31 11.35 -12.80
C ASN A 180 -19.31 10.62 -11.91
N THR A 181 -20.34 10.06 -12.51
CA THR A 181 -21.33 9.21 -11.85
C THR A 181 -21.46 7.90 -12.62
N ALA A 182 -21.44 6.78 -11.89
CA ALA A 182 -21.66 5.45 -12.47
C ALA A 182 -22.41 4.55 -11.49
N GLU A 183 -23.13 3.56 -12.02
CA GLU A 183 -23.88 2.60 -11.24
C GLU A 183 -23.34 1.20 -11.45
N ILE A 184 -23.14 0.47 -10.36
CA ILE A 184 -22.75 -0.94 -10.36
C ILE A 184 -23.80 -1.77 -9.63
N GLU A 185 -24.17 -2.91 -10.18
CA GLU A 185 -25.13 -3.83 -9.55
C GLU A 185 -24.50 -4.52 -8.33
N ILE A 186 -25.27 -4.65 -7.27
CA ILE A 186 -24.89 -5.43 -6.10
C ILE A 186 -24.98 -6.90 -6.48
N PRO A 187 -23.88 -7.67 -6.44
CA PRO A 187 -23.93 -9.08 -6.79
C PRO A 187 -24.83 -9.86 -5.82
N SER A 188 -25.49 -10.89 -6.31
CA SER A 188 -26.46 -11.70 -5.54
C SER A 188 -25.91 -12.23 -4.22
N GLY A 189 -24.62 -12.53 -4.16
CA GLY A 189 -23.94 -12.96 -2.94
C GLY A 189 -23.84 -11.86 -1.86
N LEU A 190 -23.96 -10.58 -2.21
CA LEU A 190 -23.87 -9.46 -1.26
C LEU A 190 -25.22 -8.82 -0.90
N VAL A 191 -26.31 -9.15 -1.62
CA VAL A 191 -27.63 -8.52 -1.42
C VAL A 191 -28.15 -8.67 0.03
N ASN A 192 -27.82 -9.78 0.68
CA ASN A 192 -28.27 -10.10 2.03
C ASN A 192 -27.31 -9.59 3.13
N GLU A 193 -26.17 -9.08 2.76
CA GLU A 193 -25.18 -8.53 3.70
C GLU A 193 -25.68 -7.23 4.34
N SER A 194 -25.15 -6.90 5.49
CA SER A 194 -25.47 -5.63 6.18
C SER A 194 -24.70 -4.45 5.57
N TYR A 195 -23.57 -4.72 4.94
CA TYR A 195 -22.71 -3.73 4.27
C TYR A 195 -21.80 -4.40 3.23
N LEU A 196 -21.22 -3.58 2.37
CA LEU A 196 -20.09 -3.94 1.52
C LEU A 196 -19.00 -2.87 1.59
N TYR A 197 -17.84 -3.15 1.03
CA TYR A 197 -16.82 -2.15 0.76
C TYR A 197 -16.82 -1.81 -0.73
N ALA A 198 -16.65 -0.52 -1.00
CA ALA A 198 -16.60 0.01 -2.36
C ALA A 198 -15.35 0.88 -2.54
N ARG A 199 -14.77 0.83 -3.74
CA ARG A 199 -13.54 1.54 -4.07
C ARG A 199 -13.50 1.91 -5.54
N VAL A 200 -12.93 3.07 -5.87
CA VAL A 200 -12.62 3.48 -7.25
C VAL A 200 -11.13 3.36 -7.46
N GLY A 201 -10.71 2.85 -8.60
CA GLY A 201 -9.30 2.79 -9.00
C GLY A 201 -9.09 3.32 -10.41
N VAL A 202 -7.98 4.01 -10.63
CA VAL A 202 -7.56 4.50 -11.95
C VAL A 202 -6.19 3.92 -12.31
N LYS A 203 -6.05 3.42 -13.52
CA LYS A 203 -4.81 2.87 -14.07
C LYS A 203 -4.28 3.76 -15.18
N SER A 204 -2.98 3.97 -15.17
CA SER A 204 -2.22 4.65 -16.21
C SER A 204 -1.48 3.65 -17.11
N ASP A 205 -1.16 4.08 -18.34
CA ASP A 205 -0.23 3.41 -19.26
C ASP A 205 1.23 3.37 -18.76
N LYS A 206 1.53 4.10 -17.70
CA LYS A 206 2.89 4.20 -17.11
C LYS A 206 3.14 3.23 -15.97
N SER A 207 2.10 2.55 -15.46
CA SER A 207 2.21 1.61 -14.34
C SER A 207 1.27 0.43 -14.51
N SER A 208 1.67 -0.74 -14.03
CA SER A 208 0.77 -1.89 -13.90
C SER A 208 -0.19 -1.76 -12.73
N GLU A 209 0.09 -0.87 -11.76
CA GLU A 209 -0.69 -0.68 -10.56
C GLU A 209 -1.67 0.49 -10.68
N TYR A 210 -2.79 0.36 -9.97
CA TYR A 210 -3.82 1.39 -9.90
C TYR A 210 -3.55 2.37 -8.75
N CYS A 211 -3.88 3.64 -8.96
CA CYS A 211 -4.13 4.59 -7.89
C CYS A 211 -5.59 4.44 -7.46
N TYR A 212 -5.83 4.24 -6.17
CA TYR A 212 -7.15 3.99 -5.62
C TYR A 212 -7.63 5.12 -4.72
N SER A 213 -8.94 5.26 -4.63
CA SER A 213 -9.58 5.97 -3.52
C SER A 213 -9.34 5.23 -2.20
N GLN A 214 -9.71 5.84 -1.08
CA GLN A 214 -9.90 5.09 0.16
C GLN A 214 -11.05 4.10 0.01
N SER A 215 -10.97 2.97 0.71
CA SER A 215 -12.03 1.97 0.73
C SER A 215 -13.17 2.46 1.62
N ILE A 216 -14.39 2.53 1.09
CA ILE A 216 -15.56 3.07 1.79
C ILE A 216 -16.52 1.93 2.12
N LYS A 217 -16.91 1.86 3.40
CA LYS A 217 -17.94 0.94 3.86
C LYS A 217 -19.32 1.51 3.54
N VAL A 218 -20.13 0.76 2.78
CA VAL A 218 -21.46 1.16 2.34
C VAL A 218 -22.50 0.26 3.02
N ALA A 219 -23.43 0.85 3.77
CA ALA A 219 -24.53 0.11 4.39
C ALA A 219 -25.51 -0.39 3.32
N LEU A 220 -25.98 -1.62 3.47
CA LEU A 220 -26.98 -2.25 2.58
C LEU A 220 -28.34 -2.40 3.26
N LYS A 221 -28.39 -2.27 4.58
CA LYS A 221 -29.60 -2.30 5.41
C LYS A 221 -29.64 -1.11 6.34
#